data_ab0cce4a714c63fa912a609ad2006118
#
_entry.id   ab0cce4a714c63fa912a609ad2006118
#
_cell.length_a   1.000
_cell.length_b   1.000
_cell.length_c   1.000
_cell.angle_alpha   90.00
_cell.angle_beta   90.00
_cell.angle_gamma   90.00
#
_symmetry.space_group_name_H-M   'P 1'
#
loop_
_entity.id
_entity.type
_entity.pdbx_description
1 polymer ?
#
loop_
_entity_poly.entity_id
_entity_poly.type
_entity_poly.pdbx_seq_one_letter_code
_entity_poly.pdbx_strand_id
1 'polypeptide(L)'
;MLESCTLCPRSCKVNRLAGAAGYCTQDATVRLARAALHHWEEPPISGDTGSGTVFFSGCSLHCVYCQNQDISNGSIGREVSIERLAQIFLEQQGRDAHNINLVTPSHFAPQIVEALSRARAQGLKLPVVCNCSGYESLEALRIFDGHVDIYLTDFKYAFPERAERYSRASDYPQVASAALDEMYRQVGEYREDPQTGLLEKGVVVRHLLLPGGLSDSFAVMRLLAAKPYARKICVSLMSQYTPMPGCEQAFPELAEGIDPQDYDALIDYALDLGLDNSFCQEGEAASESFIPAFDYEGV
;
A
#
# COMPACT_ATOMS: atom_id res chain seq x y z
N MET A 1 18.42 14.48 -3.08
CA MET A 1 17.02 14.02 -2.90
C MET A 1 16.45 14.42 -1.54
N LEU A 2 17.02 14.03 -0.39
CA LEU A 2 16.51 14.39 0.95
C LEU A 2 16.81 15.83 1.40
N GLU A 3 17.79 16.51 0.83
CA GLU A 3 18.07 17.93 1.08
C GLU A 3 16.99 18.87 0.51
N SER A 4 16.31 18.42 -0.52
CA SER A 4 15.15 19.08 -1.13
C SER A 4 14.17 17.98 -1.56
N CYS A 5 13.29 17.56 -0.64
CA CYS A 5 12.53 16.32 -0.76
C CYS A 5 11.55 16.33 -1.94
N THR A 6 11.70 15.35 -2.84
CA THR A 6 10.86 15.07 -4.01
C THR A 6 10.44 13.59 -4.09
N LEU A 7 10.57 12.83 -2.98
CA LEU A 7 10.29 11.38 -2.94
C LEU A 7 8.81 11.01 -3.17
N CYS A 8 7.90 11.96 -3.08
CA CYS A 8 6.50 11.72 -3.40
C CYS A 8 5.95 12.89 -4.23
N PRO A 9 4.77 12.74 -4.84
CA PRO A 9 4.18 13.79 -5.69
C PRO A 9 3.91 15.11 -4.97
N ARG A 10 3.85 15.12 -3.63
CA ARG A 10 3.75 16.37 -2.84
C ARG A 10 4.91 17.31 -3.06
N SER A 11 6.08 16.79 -3.41
CA SER A 11 7.28 17.58 -3.79
C SER A 11 7.51 18.78 -2.88
N CYS A 12 7.45 18.59 -1.56
CA CYS A 12 7.44 19.65 -0.55
C CYS A 12 8.79 20.38 -0.40
N LYS A 13 9.88 19.86 -0.99
CA LYS A 13 11.22 20.48 -1.07
C LYS A 13 11.84 20.86 0.30
N VAL A 14 11.37 20.25 1.38
CA VAL A 14 11.97 20.43 2.70
C VAL A 14 13.32 19.71 2.80
N ASN A 15 14.23 20.23 3.61
CA ASN A 15 15.49 19.55 3.90
C ASN A 15 15.31 18.56 5.06
N ARG A 16 15.00 17.30 4.70
CA ARG A 16 14.78 16.23 5.66
C ARG A 16 16.06 15.82 6.42
N LEU A 17 17.25 16.01 5.81
CA LEU A 17 18.53 15.74 6.48
C LEU A 17 18.80 16.74 7.60
N ALA A 18 18.24 17.95 7.51
CA ALA A 18 18.30 18.95 8.59
C ALA A 18 17.16 18.82 9.61
N GLY A 19 16.41 17.71 9.61
CA GLY A 19 15.31 17.45 10.54
C GLY A 19 13.98 18.12 10.16
N ALA A 20 13.87 18.74 8.98
CA ALA A 20 12.59 19.31 8.54
C ALA A 20 11.63 18.20 8.08
N ALA A 21 10.41 18.20 8.62
CA ALA A 21 9.36 17.28 8.22
C ALA A 21 8.60 17.79 6.98
N GLY A 22 8.30 16.88 6.04
CA GLY A 22 7.48 17.16 4.87
C GLY A 22 5.98 16.98 5.14
N TYR A 23 5.17 16.95 4.07
CA TYR A 23 3.73 16.64 4.16
C TYR A 23 3.47 15.28 4.83
N CYS A 24 4.35 14.30 4.60
CA CYS A 24 4.28 12.99 5.26
C CYS A 24 4.60 13.01 6.75
N THR A 25 4.84 14.17 7.36
CA THR A 25 5.20 14.39 8.78
C THR A 25 6.55 13.79 9.20
N GLN A 26 7.39 13.34 8.25
CA GLN A 26 8.65 12.66 8.54
C GLN A 26 9.87 13.45 8.06
N ASP A 27 10.93 13.43 8.88
CA ASP A 27 12.29 13.79 8.50
C ASP A 27 13.04 12.62 7.85
N ALA A 28 14.37 12.62 7.81
CA ALA A 28 15.16 11.54 7.21
C ALA A 28 15.32 10.29 8.08
N THR A 29 14.94 10.36 9.36
CA THR A 29 15.04 9.25 10.31
C THR A 29 13.90 8.28 10.11
N VAL A 30 14.19 7.00 9.90
CA VAL A 30 13.16 5.98 9.75
C VAL A 30 12.41 5.80 11.06
N ARG A 31 11.08 5.79 10.98
CA ARG A 31 10.20 5.51 12.13
C ARG A 31 9.24 4.39 11.80
N LEU A 32 9.15 3.43 12.71
CA LEU A 32 8.27 2.27 12.62
C LEU A 32 7.26 2.25 13.75
N ALA A 33 6.04 1.85 13.43
CA ALA A 33 4.97 1.66 14.40
C ALA A 33 4.84 0.20 14.85
N ARG A 34 5.19 -0.76 13.98
CA ARG A 34 5.11 -2.20 14.25
C ARG A 34 5.92 -2.97 13.21
N ALA A 35 6.45 -4.14 13.61
CA ALA A 35 7.07 -5.12 12.73
C ALA A 35 6.73 -6.54 13.20
N ALA A 36 5.69 -7.15 12.62
CA ALA A 36 5.17 -8.44 13.07
C ALA A 36 4.54 -9.24 11.92
N LEU A 37 4.27 -10.53 12.15
CA LEU A 37 3.49 -11.34 11.23
C LEU A 37 2.04 -10.79 11.15
N HIS A 38 1.53 -10.69 9.92
CA HIS A 38 0.18 -10.25 9.62
C HIS A 38 -0.48 -11.26 8.67
N HIS A 39 -1.71 -11.68 9.02
CA HIS A 39 -2.38 -12.79 8.33
C HIS A 39 -3.56 -12.33 7.46
N TRP A 40 -3.74 -11.02 7.30
CA TRP A 40 -4.94 -10.44 6.69
C TRP A 40 -4.67 -9.64 5.41
N GLU A 41 -3.52 -9.86 4.76
CA GLU A 41 -3.31 -9.46 3.38
C GLU A 41 -3.99 -10.46 2.44
N GLU A 42 -3.95 -10.23 1.14
CA GLU A 42 -4.46 -11.17 0.15
C GLU A 42 -3.89 -12.59 0.35
N PRO A 43 -4.67 -13.65 0.13
CA PRO A 43 -4.26 -15.03 0.43
C PRO A 43 -2.88 -15.41 -0.11
N PRO A 44 -2.47 -15.05 -1.35
CA PRO A 44 -1.14 -15.37 -1.86
C PRO A 44 0.00 -14.58 -1.21
N ILE A 45 -0.30 -13.55 -0.42
CA ILE A 45 0.69 -12.76 0.32
C ILE A 45 0.82 -13.24 1.75
N SER A 46 -0.30 -13.43 2.45
CA SER A 46 -0.28 -13.90 3.85
C SER A 46 0.02 -15.38 3.97
N GLY A 47 -0.50 -16.21 3.06
CA GLY A 47 -0.42 -17.66 3.20
C GLY A 47 -0.91 -18.14 4.57
N ASP A 48 -0.31 -19.21 5.06
CA ASP A 48 -0.65 -19.86 6.34
C ASP A 48 0.20 -19.34 7.53
N THR A 49 1.44 -18.94 7.32
CA THR A 49 2.33 -18.43 8.39
C THR A 49 2.34 -16.91 8.52
N GLY A 50 1.81 -16.20 7.54
CA GLY A 50 1.67 -14.75 7.55
C GLY A 50 2.77 -13.98 6.79
N SER A 51 2.47 -12.73 6.53
CA SER A 51 3.34 -11.74 5.91
C SER A 51 4.17 -11.04 6.98
N GLY A 52 5.48 -10.93 6.80
CA GLY A 52 6.40 -10.19 7.69
C GLY A 52 6.26 -8.69 7.50
N THR A 53 5.23 -8.12 8.10
CA THR A 53 4.77 -6.76 7.83
C THR A 53 5.47 -5.73 8.68
N VAL A 54 6.01 -4.68 8.03
CA VAL A 54 6.71 -3.55 8.66
C VAL A 54 5.94 -2.27 8.36
N PHE A 55 5.35 -1.66 9.38
CA PHE A 55 4.55 -0.45 9.28
C PHE A 55 5.41 0.80 9.49
N PHE A 56 5.58 1.58 8.44
CA PHE A 56 6.29 2.85 8.49
C PHE A 56 5.35 3.99 8.91
N SER A 57 5.85 4.89 9.77
CA SER A 57 5.11 6.08 10.19
C SER A 57 5.08 7.15 9.12
N GLY A 58 3.99 7.89 9.07
CA GLY A 58 3.77 8.95 8.10
C GLY A 58 3.18 8.47 6.78
N CYS A 59 2.54 9.36 6.05
CA CYS A 59 1.89 9.05 4.76
C CYS A 59 1.87 10.28 3.86
N SER A 60 1.98 10.10 2.55
CA SER A 60 1.88 11.17 1.55
C SER A 60 0.43 11.56 1.22
N LEU A 61 -0.58 10.78 1.63
CA LEU A 61 -1.99 11.03 1.30
C LEU A 61 -2.82 11.56 2.46
N HIS A 62 -2.73 10.99 3.66
CA HIS A 62 -3.58 11.30 4.81
C HIS A 62 -5.08 11.22 4.47
N CYS A 63 -5.51 10.08 3.88
CA CYS A 63 -6.92 9.89 3.54
C CYS A 63 -7.82 10.02 4.77
N VAL A 64 -8.94 10.73 4.65
CA VAL A 64 -9.86 11.00 5.76
C VAL A 64 -10.49 9.74 6.34
N TYR A 65 -10.57 8.67 5.56
CA TYR A 65 -11.10 7.35 5.95
C TYR A 65 -10.00 6.32 6.24
N CYS A 66 -8.76 6.76 6.51
CA CYS A 66 -7.65 5.84 6.75
C CYS A 66 -7.84 5.08 8.05
N GLN A 67 -7.94 3.75 8.00
CA GLN A 67 -7.99 2.90 9.19
C GLN A 67 -6.72 2.98 10.04
N ASN A 68 -5.58 3.31 9.40
CA ASN A 68 -4.28 3.47 10.04
C ASN A 68 -3.97 4.96 10.34
N GLN A 69 -4.96 5.74 10.78
CA GLN A 69 -4.77 7.19 11.00
C GLN A 69 -3.63 7.51 11.95
N ASP A 70 -3.47 6.74 13.02
CA ASP A 70 -2.46 6.96 14.06
C ASP A 70 -1.02 6.91 13.51
N ILE A 71 -0.77 6.02 12.56
CA ILE A 71 0.54 5.96 11.91
C ILE A 71 0.62 6.87 10.70
N SER A 72 -0.48 7.07 9.96
CA SER A 72 -0.45 7.89 8.75
C SER A 72 -0.19 9.36 9.03
N ASN A 73 -0.68 9.88 10.15
CA ASN A 73 -0.44 11.26 10.60
C ASN A 73 0.92 11.45 11.31
N GLY A 74 1.68 10.35 11.52
CA GLY A 74 3.00 10.37 12.13
C GLY A 74 3.01 10.52 13.65
N SER A 75 1.86 10.37 14.33
CA SER A 75 1.77 10.49 15.80
C SER A 75 2.38 9.28 16.54
N ILE A 76 2.43 8.12 15.88
CA ILE A 76 3.01 6.89 16.40
C ILE A 76 4.22 6.48 15.55
N GLY A 77 5.34 6.17 16.20
CA GLY A 77 6.54 5.64 15.54
C GLY A 77 7.78 5.77 16.43
N ARG A 78 8.60 4.73 16.44
CA ARG A 78 9.94 4.72 17.06
C ARG A 78 11.01 4.85 15.99
N GLU A 79 12.03 5.61 16.30
CA GLU A 79 13.20 5.75 15.45
C GLU A 79 14.01 4.45 15.41
N VAL A 80 14.40 4.06 14.21
CA VAL A 80 15.26 2.90 13.99
C VAL A 80 16.43 3.26 13.09
N SER A 81 17.60 2.70 13.37
CA SER A 81 18.73 2.82 12.46
C SER A 81 18.55 1.89 11.24
N ILE A 82 19.33 2.13 10.20
CA ILE A 82 19.33 1.26 9.00
C ILE A 82 19.77 -0.17 9.38
N GLU A 83 20.71 -0.30 10.30
CA GLU A 83 21.15 -1.58 10.84
C GLU A 83 20.00 -2.32 11.54
N ARG A 84 19.24 -1.59 12.40
CA ARG A 84 18.10 -2.19 13.10
C ARG A 84 17.01 -2.60 12.11
N LEU A 85 16.73 -1.78 11.10
CA LEU A 85 15.77 -2.11 10.05
C LEU A 85 16.18 -3.39 9.28
N ALA A 86 17.45 -3.52 8.95
CA ALA A 86 17.96 -4.75 8.32
C ALA A 86 17.81 -5.99 9.22
N GLN A 87 18.06 -5.84 10.53
CA GLN A 87 17.85 -6.91 11.52
C GLN A 87 16.36 -7.30 11.61
N ILE A 88 15.45 -6.34 11.62
CA ILE A 88 14.01 -6.59 11.62
C ILE A 88 13.60 -7.46 10.43
N PHE A 89 14.11 -7.20 9.22
CA PHE A 89 13.83 -8.04 8.06
C PHE A 89 14.29 -9.48 8.24
N LEU A 90 15.48 -9.67 8.82
CA LEU A 90 16.00 -11.01 9.13
C LEU A 90 15.20 -11.70 10.25
N GLU A 91 14.73 -10.95 11.25
CA GLU A 91 13.88 -11.47 12.32
C GLU A 91 12.54 -11.95 11.78
N GLN A 92 11.91 -11.23 10.82
CA GLN A 92 10.70 -11.71 10.16
C GLN A 92 10.95 -13.01 9.39
N GLN A 93 12.06 -13.10 8.66
CA GLN A 93 12.46 -14.36 8.02
C GLN A 93 12.64 -15.48 9.04
N GLY A 94 13.25 -15.20 10.19
CA GLY A 94 13.42 -16.18 11.28
C GLY A 94 12.12 -16.59 11.98
N ARG A 95 11.02 -15.88 11.75
CA ARG A 95 9.66 -16.21 12.21
C ARG A 95 8.85 -16.96 11.15
N ASP A 96 9.48 -17.43 10.08
CA ASP A 96 8.84 -18.12 8.95
C ASP A 96 7.83 -17.27 8.16
N ALA A 97 8.03 -15.95 8.12
CA ALA A 97 7.25 -15.07 7.25
C ALA A 97 7.39 -15.49 5.77
N HIS A 98 6.32 -15.37 4.99
CA HIS A 98 6.36 -15.66 3.55
C HIS A 98 7.05 -14.58 2.72
N ASN A 99 7.08 -13.35 3.22
CA ASN A 99 7.67 -12.19 2.55
C ASN A 99 8.05 -11.12 3.58
N ILE A 100 8.73 -10.06 3.12
CA ILE A 100 8.89 -8.80 3.85
C ILE A 100 7.93 -7.79 3.23
N ASN A 101 6.89 -7.41 3.97
CA ASN A 101 5.86 -6.51 3.50
C ASN A 101 6.05 -5.10 4.08
N LEU A 102 6.42 -4.18 3.23
CA LEU A 102 6.72 -2.79 3.56
C LEU A 102 5.48 -1.93 3.40
N VAL A 103 4.82 -1.53 4.50
CA VAL A 103 3.59 -0.74 4.46
C VAL A 103 3.89 0.76 4.47
N THR A 104 3.46 1.46 3.44
CA THR A 104 3.69 2.90 3.21
C THR A 104 5.18 3.29 3.20
N PRO A 105 6.04 2.62 2.40
CA PRO A 105 7.48 2.75 2.50
C PRO A 105 8.07 3.93 1.73
N SER A 106 7.35 4.51 0.76
CA SER A 106 7.93 5.30 -0.34
C SER A 106 8.70 6.54 0.11
N HIS A 107 8.30 7.15 1.23
CA HIS A 107 8.98 8.33 1.76
C HIS A 107 10.28 8.01 2.52
N PHE A 108 10.60 6.72 2.72
CA PHE A 108 11.87 6.21 3.25
C PHE A 108 12.62 5.32 2.24
N ALA A 109 12.28 5.38 0.95
CA ALA A 109 12.84 4.51 -0.09
C ALA A 109 14.38 4.38 -0.06
N PRO A 110 15.18 5.45 0.05
CA PRO A 110 16.65 5.32 0.09
C PRO A 110 17.14 4.52 1.30
N GLN A 111 16.58 4.75 2.48
CA GLN A 111 16.97 4.09 3.72
C GLN A 111 16.56 2.61 3.70
N ILE A 112 15.37 2.32 3.16
CA ILE A 112 14.84 0.95 3.04
C ILE A 112 15.72 0.12 2.09
N VAL A 113 16.08 0.66 0.93
CA VAL A 113 16.93 -0.05 -0.03
C VAL A 113 18.32 -0.33 0.55
N GLU A 114 18.87 0.58 1.33
CA GLU A 114 20.13 0.32 2.05
C GLU A 114 19.97 -0.79 3.08
N ALA A 115 18.88 -0.78 3.86
CA ALA A 115 18.58 -1.84 4.83
C ALA A 115 18.35 -3.20 4.16
N LEU A 116 17.60 -3.25 3.06
CA LEU A 116 17.39 -4.48 2.27
C LEU A 116 18.71 -5.02 1.72
N SER A 117 19.59 -4.15 1.22
CA SER A 117 20.92 -4.57 0.72
C SER A 117 21.76 -5.18 1.82
N ARG A 118 21.74 -4.58 3.03
CA ARG A 118 22.44 -5.14 4.21
C ARG A 118 21.84 -6.46 4.66
N ALA A 119 20.52 -6.58 4.69
CA ALA A 119 19.84 -7.81 5.07
C ALA A 119 20.10 -8.96 4.07
N ARG A 120 20.07 -8.65 2.75
CA ARG A 120 20.41 -9.63 1.70
C ARG A 120 21.85 -10.11 1.81
N ALA A 121 22.80 -9.23 2.13
CA ALA A 121 24.19 -9.61 2.39
C ALA A 121 24.35 -10.53 3.61
N GLN A 122 23.39 -10.51 4.53
CA GLN A 122 23.33 -11.36 5.74
C GLN A 122 22.39 -12.57 5.57
N GLY A 123 21.85 -12.82 4.37
CA GLY A 123 21.09 -14.03 4.06
C GLY A 123 19.58 -13.88 4.00
N LEU A 124 19.04 -12.67 3.87
CA LEU A 124 17.62 -12.45 3.54
C LEU A 124 17.32 -13.02 2.15
N LYS A 125 16.35 -13.93 2.08
CA LYS A 125 15.93 -14.63 0.85
C LYS A 125 14.48 -14.38 0.48
N LEU A 126 13.68 -13.86 1.40
CA LEU A 126 12.26 -13.66 1.20
C LEU A 126 11.99 -12.62 0.10
N PRO A 127 10.90 -12.78 -0.68
CA PRO A 127 10.43 -11.76 -1.57
C PRO A 127 10.03 -10.51 -0.78
N VAL A 128 10.16 -9.34 -1.43
CA VAL A 128 9.83 -8.04 -0.83
C VAL A 128 8.58 -7.48 -1.47
N VAL A 129 7.59 -7.19 -0.64
CA VAL A 129 6.33 -6.55 -1.01
C VAL A 129 6.40 -5.07 -0.69
N CYS A 130 6.12 -4.22 -1.67
CA CYS A 130 5.90 -2.79 -1.48
C CYS A 130 4.39 -2.52 -1.42
N ASN A 131 3.86 -2.38 -0.20
CA ASN A 131 2.45 -2.11 0.07
C ASN A 131 2.25 -0.59 0.14
N CYS A 132 1.69 -0.01 -0.90
CA CYS A 132 1.69 1.42 -1.13
C CYS A 132 0.34 1.95 -1.64
N SER A 133 0.19 3.26 -1.61
CA SER A 133 -1.09 3.94 -1.82
C SER A 133 -1.44 4.22 -3.28
N GLY A 134 -0.55 3.92 -4.24
CA GLY A 134 -0.66 4.36 -5.63
C GLY A 134 -0.19 5.81 -5.85
N TYR A 135 0.03 6.58 -4.78
CA TYR A 135 0.49 7.97 -4.88
C TYR A 135 2.01 8.07 -4.72
N GLU A 136 2.72 7.34 -5.57
CA GLU A 136 4.18 7.26 -5.59
C GLU A 136 4.77 8.05 -6.76
N SER A 137 5.88 8.76 -6.51
CA SER A 137 6.63 9.37 -7.60
C SER A 137 7.42 8.31 -8.38
N LEU A 138 7.59 8.50 -9.68
CA LEU A 138 8.45 7.62 -10.48
C LEU A 138 9.90 7.61 -9.96
N GLU A 139 10.34 8.70 -9.34
CA GLU A 139 11.67 8.81 -8.74
C GLU A 139 11.83 7.86 -7.55
N ALA A 140 10.85 7.81 -6.64
CA ALA A 140 10.85 6.88 -5.52
C ALA A 140 10.74 5.41 -5.97
N LEU A 141 9.89 5.13 -6.96
CA LEU A 141 9.75 3.78 -7.51
C LEU A 141 11.05 3.28 -8.14
N ARG A 142 11.78 4.13 -8.85
CA ARG A 142 13.09 3.76 -9.43
C ARG A 142 14.15 3.43 -8.38
N ILE A 143 14.04 3.96 -7.16
CA ILE A 143 14.93 3.55 -6.05
C ILE A 143 14.67 2.10 -5.65
N PHE A 144 13.41 1.65 -5.74
CA PHE A 144 13.02 0.27 -5.43
C PHE A 144 13.31 -0.73 -6.56
N ASP A 145 13.66 -0.26 -7.76
CA ASP A 145 13.93 -1.15 -8.91
C ASP A 145 15.03 -2.18 -8.58
N GLY A 146 14.72 -3.47 -8.77
CA GLY A 146 15.59 -4.59 -8.40
C GLY A 146 15.64 -4.94 -6.90
N HIS A 147 14.89 -4.24 -6.04
CA HIS A 147 14.80 -4.50 -4.60
C HIS A 147 13.44 -5.02 -4.16
N VAL A 148 12.39 -4.74 -4.93
CA VAL A 148 11.00 -5.16 -4.70
C VAL A 148 10.63 -6.22 -5.72
N ASP A 149 9.93 -7.25 -5.27
CA ASP A 149 9.45 -8.37 -6.08
C ASP A 149 7.95 -8.25 -6.36
N ILE A 150 7.20 -7.69 -5.42
CA ILE A 150 5.75 -7.59 -5.46
C ILE A 150 5.34 -6.15 -5.13
N TYR A 151 4.51 -5.55 -5.99
CA TYR A 151 3.80 -4.33 -5.65
C TYR A 151 2.37 -4.68 -5.25
N LEU A 152 2.01 -4.35 -4.01
CA LEU A 152 0.65 -4.36 -3.49
C LEU A 152 0.21 -2.90 -3.40
N THR A 153 -0.39 -2.40 -4.47
CA THR A 153 -0.67 -0.97 -4.62
C THR A 153 -2.16 -0.69 -4.65
N ASP A 154 -2.58 0.43 -4.08
CA ASP A 154 -3.96 0.86 -4.24
C ASP A 154 -4.17 1.62 -5.56
N PHE A 155 -5.38 1.53 -6.12
CA PHE A 155 -5.90 2.48 -7.10
C PHE A 155 -7.22 3.04 -6.57
N LYS A 156 -7.13 4.14 -5.79
CA LYS A 156 -8.23 4.61 -4.92
C LYS A 156 -9.31 5.37 -5.66
N TYR A 157 -8.94 6.19 -6.65
CA TYR A 157 -9.86 7.12 -7.32
C TYR A 157 -9.55 7.22 -8.81
N ALA A 158 -10.60 7.37 -9.63
CA ALA A 158 -10.50 7.80 -11.02
C ALA A 158 -10.90 9.29 -11.18
N PHE A 159 -11.70 9.83 -10.25
CA PHE A 159 -12.17 11.21 -10.31
C PHE A 159 -11.31 12.14 -9.44
N PRO A 160 -10.70 13.19 -10.04
CA PRO A 160 -9.89 14.16 -9.31
C PRO A 160 -10.62 14.83 -8.14
N GLU A 161 -11.92 15.04 -8.25
CA GLU A 161 -12.73 15.69 -7.22
C GLU A 161 -12.86 14.84 -5.96
N ARG A 162 -12.99 13.51 -6.11
CA ARG A 162 -13.02 12.58 -4.97
C ARG A 162 -11.63 12.45 -4.35
N ALA A 163 -10.58 12.39 -5.17
CA ALA A 163 -9.21 12.35 -4.71
C ALA A 163 -8.82 13.61 -3.92
N GLU A 164 -9.25 14.78 -4.39
CA GLU A 164 -9.06 16.05 -3.65
C GLU A 164 -9.84 16.04 -2.35
N ARG A 165 -11.14 15.67 -2.38
CA ARG A 165 -12.02 15.68 -1.23
C ARG A 165 -11.54 14.79 -0.10
N TYR A 166 -11.10 13.57 -0.40
CA TYR A 166 -10.78 12.57 0.62
C TYR A 166 -9.28 12.41 0.91
N SER A 167 -8.41 12.87 0.00
CA SER A 167 -6.95 12.68 0.14
C SER A 167 -6.14 13.94 -0.22
N ARG A 168 -6.80 15.07 -0.53
CA ARG A 168 -6.14 16.33 -0.94
C ARG A 168 -5.11 16.13 -2.05
N ALA A 169 -5.47 15.33 -3.04
CA ALA A 169 -4.59 14.89 -4.13
C ALA A 169 -5.37 14.81 -5.45
N SER A 170 -5.76 15.97 -6.01
CA SER A 170 -6.54 16.03 -7.26
C SER A 170 -5.82 15.40 -8.46
N ASP A 171 -4.49 15.28 -8.40
CA ASP A 171 -3.64 14.63 -9.39
C ASP A 171 -3.49 13.12 -9.19
N TYR A 172 -4.15 12.53 -8.16
CA TYR A 172 -4.03 11.11 -7.83
C TYR A 172 -4.27 10.17 -9.02
N PRO A 173 -5.33 10.32 -9.84
CA PRO A 173 -5.59 9.37 -10.92
C PRO A 173 -4.45 9.29 -11.95
N GLN A 174 -3.87 10.43 -12.30
CA GLN A 174 -2.75 10.53 -13.22
C GLN A 174 -1.48 9.93 -12.61
N VAL A 175 -1.20 10.26 -11.35
CA VAL A 175 -0.05 9.75 -10.62
C VAL A 175 -0.15 8.24 -10.45
N ALA A 176 -1.29 7.72 -9.98
CA ALA A 176 -1.50 6.29 -9.77
C ALA A 176 -1.39 5.49 -11.07
N SER A 177 -1.91 6.04 -12.18
CA SER A 177 -1.78 5.40 -13.49
C SER A 177 -0.32 5.29 -13.96
N ALA A 178 0.47 6.36 -13.78
CA ALA A 178 1.88 6.36 -14.14
C ALA A 178 2.73 5.49 -13.19
N ALA A 179 2.40 5.50 -11.89
CA ALA A 179 3.04 4.64 -10.91
C ALA A 179 2.81 3.15 -11.21
N LEU A 180 1.57 2.78 -11.54
CA LEU A 180 1.22 1.41 -11.92
C LEU A 180 2.00 0.93 -13.16
N ASP A 181 2.15 1.78 -14.18
CA ASP A 181 2.95 1.47 -15.38
C ASP A 181 4.42 1.19 -15.01
N GLU A 182 4.99 1.99 -14.12
CA GLU A 182 6.37 1.81 -13.65
C GLU A 182 6.51 0.56 -12.76
N MET A 183 5.57 0.30 -11.87
CA MET A 183 5.54 -0.91 -11.03
C MET A 183 5.50 -2.17 -11.90
N TYR A 184 4.60 -2.21 -12.90
CA TYR A 184 4.55 -3.33 -13.83
C TYR A 184 5.83 -3.48 -14.66
N ARG A 185 6.45 -2.38 -15.09
CA ARG A 185 7.75 -2.41 -15.77
C ARG A 185 8.83 -3.10 -14.93
N GLN A 186 8.84 -2.86 -13.61
CA GLN A 186 9.86 -3.39 -12.71
C GLN A 186 9.66 -4.87 -12.40
N VAL A 187 8.44 -5.26 -12.04
CA VAL A 187 8.19 -6.62 -11.54
C VAL A 187 7.52 -7.54 -12.56
N GLY A 188 6.88 -7.00 -13.60
CA GLY A 188 6.26 -7.78 -14.67
C GLY A 188 4.97 -8.46 -14.27
N GLU A 189 4.71 -9.62 -14.90
CA GLU A 189 3.49 -10.39 -14.76
C GLU A 189 3.34 -11.02 -13.38
N TYR A 190 2.10 -11.03 -12.87
CA TYR A 190 1.70 -11.73 -11.66
C TYR A 190 2.02 -13.23 -11.76
N ARG A 191 2.72 -13.76 -10.78
CA ARG A 191 3.14 -15.15 -10.76
C ARG A 191 3.17 -15.72 -9.35
N GLU A 192 2.41 -16.77 -9.13
CA GLU A 192 2.42 -17.58 -7.92
C GLU A 192 3.31 -18.82 -8.09
N ASP A 193 3.86 -19.29 -6.97
CA ASP A 193 4.44 -20.61 -6.88
C ASP A 193 3.33 -21.67 -7.02
N PRO A 194 3.43 -22.57 -8.01
CA PRO A 194 2.34 -23.52 -8.29
C PRO A 194 2.17 -24.60 -7.21
N GLN A 195 3.10 -24.74 -6.27
CA GLN A 195 3.04 -25.73 -5.19
C GLN A 195 2.42 -25.12 -3.92
N THR A 196 2.75 -23.88 -3.62
CA THR A 196 2.32 -23.20 -2.38
C THR A 196 1.18 -22.22 -2.60
N GLY A 197 0.94 -21.76 -3.83
CA GLY A 197 0.00 -20.66 -4.13
C GLY A 197 0.47 -19.30 -3.64
N LEU A 198 1.69 -19.18 -3.15
CA LEU A 198 2.23 -17.90 -2.68
C LEU A 198 2.71 -17.05 -3.84
N LEU A 199 2.47 -15.75 -3.75
CA LEU A 199 2.91 -14.79 -4.75
C LEU A 199 4.44 -14.60 -4.68
N GLU A 200 5.10 -14.89 -5.79
CA GLU A 200 6.54 -14.69 -5.93
C GLU A 200 6.89 -13.33 -6.54
N LYS A 201 6.06 -12.85 -7.47
CA LYS A 201 6.35 -11.65 -8.25
C LYS A 201 5.10 -11.08 -8.90
N GLY A 202 5.06 -9.75 -9.09
CA GLY A 202 4.02 -9.12 -9.88
C GLY A 202 3.33 -7.97 -9.18
N VAL A 203 2.20 -7.54 -9.72
CA VAL A 203 1.41 -6.42 -9.21
C VAL A 203 0.02 -6.90 -8.81
N VAL A 204 -0.35 -6.59 -7.57
CA VAL A 204 -1.72 -6.67 -7.06
C VAL A 204 -2.24 -5.24 -6.88
N VAL A 205 -3.33 -4.91 -7.55
CA VAL A 205 -3.98 -3.59 -7.44
C VAL A 205 -5.20 -3.71 -6.56
N ARG A 206 -5.18 -3.04 -5.40
CA ARG A 206 -6.31 -2.97 -4.49
C ARG A 206 -7.22 -1.80 -4.82
N HIS A 207 -8.51 -2.05 -4.81
CA HIS A 207 -9.53 -1.01 -4.92
C HIS A 207 -10.58 -1.16 -3.84
N LEU A 208 -10.67 -0.19 -2.95
CA LEU A 208 -11.69 -0.13 -1.89
C LEU A 208 -12.91 0.63 -2.42
N LEU A 209 -14.05 -0.03 -2.46
CA LEU A 209 -15.32 0.65 -2.70
C LEU A 209 -15.65 1.56 -1.51
N LEU A 210 -15.91 2.83 -1.78
CA LEU A 210 -16.37 3.79 -0.78
C LEU A 210 -17.87 4.03 -0.93
N PRO A 211 -18.59 4.38 0.16
CA PRO A 211 -20.01 4.71 0.10
C PRO A 211 -20.31 5.77 -0.97
N GLY A 212 -21.34 5.53 -1.79
CA GLY A 212 -21.70 6.39 -2.92
C GLY A 212 -20.59 6.53 -3.97
N GLY A 213 -19.64 5.57 -4.02
CA GLY A 213 -18.47 5.60 -4.89
C GLY A 213 -18.55 4.76 -6.15
N LEU A 214 -19.66 4.06 -6.41
CA LEU A 214 -19.75 3.08 -7.48
C LEU A 214 -19.36 3.62 -8.86
N SER A 215 -19.77 4.85 -9.21
CA SER A 215 -19.42 5.47 -10.50
C SER A 215 -17.93 5.74 -10.66
N ASP A 216 -17.23 6.12 -9.58
CA ASP A 216 -15.78 6.30 -9.55
C ASP A 216 -15.07 4.94 -9.63
N SER A 217 -15.58 3.94 -8.91
CA SER A 217 -15.08 2.56 -8.94
C SER A 217 -15.19 1.95 -10.34
N PHE A 218 -16.30 2.15 -11.04
CA PHE A 218 -16.45 1.75 -12.44
C PHE A 218 -15.42 2.45 -13.35
N ALA A 219 -15.14 3.73 -13.09
CA ALA A 219 -14.12 4.45 -13.85
C ALA A 219 -12.70 3.90 -13.55
N VAL A 220 -12.41 3.53 -12.30
CA VAL A 220 -11.16 2.84 -11.94
C VAL A 220 -11.04 1.52 -12.71
N MET A 221 -12.07 0.67 -12.70
CA MET A 221 -12.04 -0.60 -13.45
C MET A 221 -11.79 -0.39 -14.95
N ARG A 222 -12.39 0.63 -15.56
CA ARG A 222 -12.10 0.97 -16.97
C ARG A 222 -10.66 1.39 -17.20
N LEU A 223 -10.08 2.18 -16.28
CA LEU A 223 -8.67 2.60 -16.37
C LEU A 223 -7.73 1.40 -16.26
N LEU A 224 -8.02 0.45 -15.37
CA LEU A 224 -7.23 -0.77 -15.21
C LEU A 224 -7.37 -1.68 -16.43
N ALA A 225 -8.58 -1.91 -16.91
CA ALA A 225 -8.85 -2.76 -18.07
C ALA A 225 -8.25 -2.20 -19.38
N ALA A 226 -8.08 -0.89 -19.48
CA ALA A 226 -7.43 -0.25 -20.63
C ALA A 226 -5.90 -0.41 -20.65
N LYS A 227 -5.28 -0.92 -19.60
CA LYS A 227 -3.83 -1.15 -19.57
C LYS A 227 -3.46 -2.33 -20.48
N PRO A 228 -2.36 -2.25 -21.26
CA PRO A 228 -1.95 -3.34 -22.15
C PRO A 228 -1.58 -4.63 -21.40
N TYR A 229 -1.39 -4.54 -20.11
CA TYR A 229 -1.06 -5.63 -19.19
C TYR A 229 -2.21 -5.96 -18.20
N ALA A 230 -3.44 -5.51 -18.44
CA ALA A 230 -4.58 -5.67 -17.55
C ALA A 230 -4.78 -7.13 -17.09
N ARG A 231 -4.61 -8.11 -18.00
CA ARG A 231 -4.75 -9.54 -17.71
C ARG A 231 -3.51 -10.19 -17.06
N LYS A 232 -2.47 -9.39 -16.80
CA LYS A 232 -1.19 -9.84 -16.24
C LYS A 232 -0.93 -9.28 -14.85
N ILE A 233 -1.87 -8.54 -14.32
CA ILE A 233 -1.91 -8.08 -12.93
C ILE A 233 -3.07 -8.75 -12.22
N CYS A 234 -3.08 -8.71 -10.89
CA CYS A 234 -4.22 -9.12 -10.09
C CYS A 234 -4.97 -7.88 -9.58
N VAL A 235 -6.30 -7.93 -9.52
CA VAL A 235 -7.13 -6.88 -8.95
C VAL A 235 -7.80 -7.40 -7.69
N SER A 236 -7.60 -6.72 -6.55
CA SER A 236 -8.27 -7.04 -5.29
C SER A 236 -9.37 -6.01 -5.03
N LEU A 237 -10.62 -6.46 -5.13
CA LEU A 237 -11.79 -5.64 -4.84
C LEU A 237 -12.15 -5.76 -3.35
N MET A 238 -12.18 -4.60 -2.66
CA MET A 238 -12.34 -4.57 -1.22
C MET A 238 -13.67 -3.92 -0.83
N SER A 239 -14.41 -4.60 0.05
CA SER A 239 -15.67 -4.13 0.63
C SER A 239 -15.53 -3.66 2.09
N GLN A 240 -14.35 -3.78 2.68
CA GLN A 240 -14.08 -3.59 4.11
C GLN A 240 -14.02 -2.12 4.55
N TYR A 241 -14.83 -1.25 3.93
CA TYR A 241 -14.94 0.12 4.41
C TYR A 241 -15.62 0.16 5.79
N THR A 242 -14.98 0.85 6.73
CA THR A 242 -15.54 1.12 8.05
C THR A 242 -15.55 2.63 8.30
N PRO A 243 -16.69 3.22 8.69
CA PRO A 243 -16.75 4.63 9.02
C PRO A 243 -15.76 4.99 10.15
N MET A 244 -14.96 6.03 9.92
CA MET A 244 -13.99 6.50 10.92
C MET A 244 -14.67 7.45 11.91
N PRO A 245 -14.40 7.32 13.21
CA PRO A 245 -14.96 8.22 14.22
C PRO A 245 -14.71 9.71 13.91
N GLY A 246 -15.74 10.52 13.93
CA GLY A 246 -15.67 11.96 13.64
C GLY A 246 -15.62 12.32 12.15
N CYS A 247 -15.57 11.34 11.26
CA CYS A 247 -15.60 11.57 9.81
C CYS A 247 -16.98 12.05 9.35
N GLU A 248 -18.05 11.60 10.00
CA GLU A 248 -19.45 11.87 9.66
C GLU A 248 -19.82 13.36 9.66
N GLN A 249 -19.13 14.18 10.44
CA GLN A 249 -19.41 15.63 10.52
C GLN A 249 -18.90 16.38 9.29
N ALA A 250 -17.72 16.01 8.80
CA ALA A 250 -17.09 16.65 7.65
C ALA A 250 -17.40 15.95 6.32
N PHE A 251 -17.72 14.66 6.38
CA PHE A 251 -17.98 13.79 5.23
C PHE A 251 -19.21 12.90 5.52
N PRO A 252 -20.44 13.48 5.53
CA PRO A 252 -21.66 12.73 5.85
C PRO A 252 -21.88 11.51 4.96
N GLU A 253 -21.41 11.58 3.71
CA GLU A 253 -21.46 10.46 2.76
C GLU A 253 -20.59 9.26 3.13
N LEU A 254 -19.68 9.42 4.08
CA LEU A 254 -18.80 8.38 4.62
C LEU A 254 -19.26 7.88 6.02
N ALA A 255 -20.43 8.29 6.49
CA ALA A 255 -20.94 7.93 7.80
C ALA A 255 -21.48 6.50 7.89
N GLU A 256 -21.81 5.90 6.76
CA GLU A 256 -22.39 4.54 6.67
C GLU A 256 -21.42 3.60 5.94
N GLY A 257 -21.67 2.30 6.06
CA GLY A 257 -20.98 1.28 5.27
C GLY A 257 -21.35 1.34 3.78
N ILE A 258 -20.71 0.50 2.99
CA ILE A 258 -21.07 0.34 1.57
C ILE A 258 -22.39 -0.41 1.42
N ASP A 259 -23.12 -0.15 0.32
CA ASP A 259 -24.23 -0.99 -0.09
C ASP A 259 -23.69 -2.31 -0.69
N PRO A 260 -24.08 -3.49 -0.19
CA PRO A 260 -23.68 -4.76 -0.76
C PRO A 260 -24.04 -4.90 -2.26
N GLN A 261 -25.15 -4.31 -2.71
CA GLN A 261 -25.54 -4.33 -4.13
C GLN A 261 -24.57 -3.53 -5.01
N ASP A 262 -24.02 -2.42 -4.48
CA ASP A 262 -22.98 -1.67 -5.18
C ASP A 262 -21.69 -2.50 -5.31
N TYR A 263 -21.37 -3.29 -4.30
CA TYR A 263 -20.18 -4.16 -4.35
C TYR A 263 -20.37 -5.30 -5.36
N ASP A 264 -21.52 -5.98 -5.35
CA ASP A 264 -21.84 -7.02 -6.34
C ASP A 264 -21.79 -6.46 -7.76
N ALA A 265 -22.37 -5.27 -7.98
CA ALA A 265 -22.34 -4.60 -9.28
C ALA A 265 -20.91 -4.24 -9.72
N LEU A 266 -20.02 -3.90 -8.78
CA LEU A 266 -18.61 -3.62 -9.05
C LEU A 266 -17.87 -4.90 -9.50
N ILE A 267 -18.12 -6.04 -8.83
CA ILE A 267 -17.54 -7.33 -9.18
C ILE A 267 -17.97 -7.73 -10.60
N ASP A 268 -19.28 -7.72 -10.86
CA ASP A 268 -19.82 -8.07 -12.19
C ASP A 268 -19.21 -7.18 -13.28
N TYR A 269 -19.10 -5.89 -13.02
CA TYR A 269 -18.53 -4.95 -13.97
C TYR A 269 -17.03 -5.19 -14.23
N ALA A 270 -16.25 -5.52 -13.21
CA ALA A 270 -14.85 -5.87 -13.37
C ALA A 270 -14.65 -7.14 -14.25
N LEU A 271 -15.48 -8.16 -14.02
CA LEU A 271 -15.48 -9.39 -14.81
C LEU A 271 -15.90 -9.12 -16.26
N ASP A 272 -16.93 -8.32 -16.50
CA ASP A 272 -17.37 -7.91 -17.86
C ASP A 272 -16.25 -7.19 -18.64
N LEU A 273 -15.36 -6.49 -17.95
CA LEU A 273 -14.18 -5.84 -18.54
C LEU A 273 -13.00 -6.81 -18.77
N GLY A 274 -13.11 -8.08 -18.35
CA GLY A 274 -12.08 -9.10 -18.49
C GLY A 274 -10.95 -8.97 -17.47
N LEU A 275 -11.24 -8.44 -16.28
CA LEU A 275 -10.33 -8.44 -15.12
C LEU A 275 -10.52 -9.74 -14.33
N ASP A 276 -10.29 -10.89 -14.99
CA ASP A 276 -10.61 -12.22 -14.46
C ASP A 276 -9.66 -12.69 -13.35
N ASN A 277 -8.41 -12.17 -13.34
CA ASN A 277 -7.46 -12.43 -12.25
C ASN A 277 -7.75 -11.47 -11.10
N SER A 278 -8.71 -11.82 -10.25
CA SER A 278 -9.18 -10.95 -9.18
C SER A 278 -9.48 -11.69 -7.89
N PHE A 279 -9.26 -10.99 -6.76
CA PHE A 279 -9.76 -11.36 -5.45
C PHE A 279 -10.95 -10.47 -5.10
N CYS A 280 -12.01 -11.09 -4.59
CA CYS A 280 -13.17 -10.40 -4.05
C CYS A 280 -13.31 -10.79 -2.58
N GLN A 281 -13.54 -9.82 -1.70
CA GLN A 281 -13.78 -10.12 -0.30
C GLN A 281 -15.21 -10.64 -0.13
N GLU A 282 -15.35 -11.79 0.54
CA GLU A 282 -16.64 -12.40 0.85
C GLU A 282 -17.01 -12.17 2.34
N GLY A 283 -18.29 -11.96 2.60
CA GLY A 283 -18.86 -11.94 3.93
C GLY A 283 -18.44 -10.76 4.82
N GLU A 284 -18.27 -11.02 6.12
CA GLU A 284 -18.00 -10.02 7.15
C GLU A 284 -16.52 -9.56 7.20
N ALA A 285 -15.95 -9.21 6.03
CA ALA A 285 -14.55 -8.79 5.96
C ALA A 285 -14.26 -7.46 6.67
N ALA A 286 -15.26 -6.64 6.93
CA ALA A 286 -15.13 -5.37 7.66
C ALA A 286 -15.12 -5.62 9.19
N SER A 287 -14.01 -6.13 9.71
CA SER A 287 -13.83 -6.38 11.15
C SER A 287 -12.65 -5.56 11.70
N GLU A 288 -12.80 -4.97 12.88
CA GLU A 288 -11.71 -4.25 13.56
C GLU A 288 -10.47 -5.15 13.82
N SER A 289 -10.64 -6.48 13.81
CA SER A 289 -9.54 -7.43 13.99
C SER A 289 -8.48 -7.40 12.90
N PHE A 290 -8.78 -6.83 11.74
CA PHE A 290 -7.81 -6.66 10.64
C PHE A 290 -6.84 -5.48 10.84
N ILE A 291 -7.15 -4.57 11.76
CA ILE A 291 -6.29 -3.43 12.10
C ILE A 291 -5.36 -3.87 13.23
N PRO A 292 -4.03 -3.96 13.01
CA PRO A 292 -3.11 -4.36 14.07
C PRO A 292 -2.99 -3.25 15.11
N ALA A 293 -2.76 -3.65 16.36
CA ALA A 293 -2.36 -2.70 17.39
C ALA A 293 -0.98 -2.11 17.06
N PHE A 294 -0.84 -0.79 17.05
CA PHE A 294 0.44 -0.12 16.83
C PHE A 294 1.18 0.08 18.16
N ASP A 295 1.67 -1.02 18.71
CA ASP A 295 2.24 -1.15 20.05
C ASP A 295 3.78 -1.29 20.06
N TYR A 296 4.39 -1.06 18.89
CA TYR A 296 5.83 -1.19 18.67
C TYR A 296 6.37 -2.64 18.75
N GLU A 297 5.51 -3.65 18.63
CA GLU A 297 6.01 -5.03 18.55
C GLU A 297 7.05 -5.17 17.44
N GLY A 298 8.21 -5.78 17.76
CA GLY A 298 9.29 -6.05 16.83
C GLY A 298 10.14 -4.84 16.41
N VAL A 299 9.87 -3.63 16.90
CA VAL A 299 10.60 -2.40 16.56
C VAL A 299 11.86 -2.23 17.40
#